data_baa60886a424509176ecb92971e3d8e9
#
_entry.id   baa60886a424509176ecb92971e3d8e9
#
_cell.length_a   1.000
_cell.length_b   1.000
_cell.length_c   1.000
_cell.angle_alpha   90.00
_cell.angle_beta   90.00
_cell.angle_gamma   90.00
#
_symmetry.space_group_name_H-M   'P 1'
#
loop_
_entity.id
_entity.type
_entity.pdbx_description
1 polymer ?
#
loop_
_entity_poly.entity_id
_entity_poly.type
_entity_poly.pdbx_seq_one_letter_code
_entity_poly.pdbx_strand_id
1 'polypeptide(L)'
;MRGPARPSLMERWEALGRPFPHLPRWGAALVLVLALALAVGAAVAIAPSAAGDAPAPRSIASAQSSAPAANARAKGDMALYARVAARVAAGEGYHAAALAEHRASGYPTRPFVTIRLPTLAWLQAAIGTHGVRWLALVLAAGAIAALVWRRLPLASIEERIIAAALLAAGGGAALSRLAGYDHDFIAGVLLSLALFAYRPHRWWPAFLAAAAALAVRELAAPFVLLWLAFALAGRRKGEALALAALLALFVAGLAAHARAVDVLRLPGDLASQGWNALAGYGVPLAGLLELTGLRHLPPLLAAPLAVLPLVGWAGLGGRTGLFALLWFTGLATGMALFARPANYYWVELALPAYAAGLAFAPRAIGELFGRLAARTAKQI
;
A
#
# COMPACT_ATOMS: atom_id res chain seq x y z
N MET A 1 -47.18 7.38 1.39
CA MET A 1 -45.97 7.85 2.11
C MET A 1 -44.98 6.68 2.23
N ARG A 2 -43.78 6.75 1.62
CA ARG A 2 -42.74 5.74 1.82
C ARG A 2 -42.10 6.01 3.20
N GLY A 3 -42.19 5.04 4.12
CA GLY A 3 -41.54 5.14 5.42
C GLY A 3 -40.03 5.43 5.30
N PRO A 4 -39.37 5.95 6.37
CA PRO A 4 -37.95 6.26 6.32
C PRO A 4 -37.16 5.00 5.95
N ALA A 5 -36.29 5.12 4.92
CA ALA A 5 -35.47 4.03 4.44
C ALA A 5 -34.53 3.55 5.58
N ARG A 6 -34.42 2.24 5.77
CA ARG A 6 -33.49 1.67 6.75
C ARG A 6 -32.06 2.12 6.45
N PRO A 7 -31.28 2.56 7.46
CA PRO A 7 -29.90 2.99 7.27
C PRO A 7 -29.07 1.84 6.68
N SER A 8 -28.15 2.17 5.76
CA SER A 8 -27.18 1.22 5.19
C SER A 8 -26.21 0.70 6.27
N LEU A 9 -25.53 -0.40 5.97
CA LEU A 9 -24.49 -0.93 6.88
C LEU A 9 -23.40 0.11 7.16
N MET A 10 -23.02 0.88 6.13
CA MET A 10 -21.99 1.91 6.27
C MET A 10 -22.46 3.08 7.12
N GLU A 11 -23.71 3.53 6.98
CA GLU A 11 -24.28 4.59 7.83
C GLU A 11 -24.34 4.16 9.29
N ARG A 12 -24.68 2.89 9.57
CA ARG A 12 -24.65 2.33 10.94
C ARG A 12 -23.25 2.34 11.52
N TRP A 13 -22.25 1.95 10.71
CA TRP A 13 -20.84 1.97 11.13
C TRP A 13 -20.35 3.40 11.40
N GLU A 14 -20.65 4.34 10.51
CA GLU A 14 -20.28 5.75 10.67
C GLU A 14 -20.94 6.38 11.91
N ALA A 15 -22.18 5.99 12.21
CA ALA A 15 -22.89 6.46 13.42
C ALA A 15 -22.24 5.98 14.74
N LEU A 16 -21.49 4.87 14.72
CA LEU A 16 -20.72 4.43 15.89
C LEU A 16 -19.55 5.37 16.21
N GLY A 17 -19.07 6.12 15.22
CA GLY A 17 -17.89 6.98 15.38
C GLY A 17 -16.63 6.16 15.68
N ARG A 18 -16.04 6.33 16.87
CA ARG A 18 -14.89 5.57 17.33
C ARG A 18 -15.36 4.23 17.90
N PRO A 19 -14.89 3.07 17.39
CA PRO A 19 -15.44 1.79 17.78
C PRO A 19 -15.02 1.33 19.18
N PHE A 20 -13.80 1.64 19.62
CA PHE A 20 -13.24 1.07 20.85
C PHE A 20 -13.96 1.45 22.13
N PRO A 21 -14.47 2.69 22.31
CA PRO A 21 -15.29 3.04 23.48
C PRO A 21 -16.59 2.23 23.58
N HIS A 22 -17.07 1.64 22.52
CA HIS A 22 -18.32 0.85 22.47
C HIS A 22 -18.12 -0.66 22.63
N LEU A 23 -16.87 -1.12 22.68
CA LEU A 23 -16.58 -2.55 22.85
C LEU A 23 -16.99 -3.04 24.24
N PRO A 24 -17.50 -4.29 24.35
CA PRO A 24 -17.58 -4.96 25.66
C PRO A 24 -16.16 -5.23 26.17
N ARG A 25 -16.00 -5.44 27.48
CA ARG A 25 -14.68 -5.67 28.10
C ARG A 25 -13.89 -6.78 27.44
N TRP A 26 -14.53 -7.92 27.17
CA TRP A 26 -13.89 -9.05 26.50
C TRP A 26 -13.43 -8.67 25.07
N GLY A 27 -14.19 -7.84 24.36
CA GLY A 27 -13.80 -7.33 23.04
C GLY A 27 -12.57 -6.42 23.11
N ALA A 28 -12.51 -5.52 24.10
CA ALA A 28 -11.33 -4.68 24.33
C ALA A 28 -10.10 -5.51 24.70
N ALA A 29 -10.27 -6.52 25.58
CA ALA A 29 -9.21 -7.46 25.92
C ALA A 29 -8.72 -8.23 24.70
N LEU A 30 -9.63 -8.73 23.86
CA LEU A 30 -9.28 -9.46 22.64
C LEU A 30 -8.43 -8.59 21.68
N VAL A 31 -8.83 -7.34 21.47
CA VAL A 31 -8.07 -6.42 20.59
C VAL A 31 -6.66 -6.17 21.15
N LEU A 32 -6.53 -5.96 22.47
CA LEU A 32 -5.21 -5.78 23.09
C LEU A 32 -4.35 -7.04 23.02
N VAL A 33 -4.93 -8.21 23.23
CA VAL A 33 -4.22 -9.50 23.10
C VAL A 33 -3.76 -9.72 21.66
N LEU A 34 -4.61 -9.43 20.67
CA LEU A 34 -4.23 -9.51 19.25
C LEU A 34 -3.13 -8.52 18.89
N ALA A 35 -3.22 -7.28 19.37
CA ALA A 35 -2.18 -6.27 19.14
C ALA A 35 -0.84 -6.69 19.75
N LEU A 36 -0.87 -7.23 20.98
CA LEU A 36 0.31 -7.77 21.66
C LEU A 36 0.88 -8.99 20.90
N ALA A 37 0.03 -9.92 20.52
CA ALA A 37 0.44 -11.11 19.76
C ALA A 37 1.09 -10.74 18.42
N LEU A 38 0.55 -9.75 17.71
CA LEU A 38 1.15 -9.22 16.49
C LEU A 38 2.51 -8.56 16.76
N ALA A 39 2.62 -7.76 17.82
CA ALA A 39 3.89 -7.11 18.18
C ALA A 39 4.96 -8.13 18.60
N VAL A 40 4.59 -9.12 19.39
CA VAL A 40 5.50 -10.21 19.81
C VAL A 40 5.88 -11.08 18.62
N GLY A 41 4.92 -11.48 17.78
CA GLY A 41 5.16 -12.25 16.56
C GLY A 41 6.10 -11.50 15.59
N ALA A 42 5.91 -10.19 15.44
CA ALA A 42 6.80 -9.36 14.65
C ALA A 42 8.21 -9.27 15.28
N ALA A 43 8.32 -9.13 16.61
CA ALA A 43 9.61 -9.09 17.30
C ALA A 43 10.37 -10.42 17.16
N VAL A 44 9.68 -11.56 17.27
CA VAL A 44 10.28 -12.88 17.06
C VAL A 44 10.72 -13.07 15.61
N ALA A 45 9.92 -12.59 14.63
CA ALA A 45 10.28 -12.69 13.22
C ALA A 45 11.48 -11.81 12.82
N ILE A 46 11.73 -10.73 13.57
CA ILE A 46 12.85 -9.80 13.33
C ILE A 46 14.10 -10.22 14.11
N ALA A 47 13.94 -10.94 15.24
CA ALA A 47 15.06 -11.32 16.11
C ALA A 47 16.08 -12.16 15.33
N PRO A 48 17.39 -11.89 15.47
CA PRO A 48 18.42 -12.77 14.92
C PRO A 48 18.22 -14.18 15.46
N SER A 49 18.18 -15.19 14.58
CA SER A 49 18.13 -16.59 15.03
C SER A 49 19.33 -16.89 15.92
N ALA A 50 19.09 -17.11 17.21
CA ALA A 50 20.13 -17.51 18.17
C ALA A 50 20.67 -18.93 17.93
N ALA A 51 20.08 -19.68 17.01
CA ALA A 51 20.55 -20.99 16.57
C ALA A 51 21.41 -20.80 15.32
N GLY A 52 22.75 -20.84 15.53
CA GLY A 52 23.70 -20.91 14.44
C GLY A 52 23.57 -22.24 13.70
N ASP A 53 22.66 -22.34 12.75
CA ASP A 53 22.66 -23.34 11.66
C ASP A 53 21.34 -23.34 10.85
N ALA A 54 20.36 -22.47 11.15
CA ALA A 54 19.39 -22.13 10.13
C ALA A 54 20.04 -21.07 9.24
N PRO A 55 19.99 -21.18 7.89
CA PRO A 55 20.41 -20.08 7.05
C PRO A 55 19.60 -18.88 7.50
N ALA A 56 20.28 -17.88 8.08
CA ALA A 56 19.69 -16.58 8.37
C ALA A 56 18.81 -16.21 7.17
N PRO A 57 17.64 -15.56 7.35
CA PRO A 57 16.99 -14.94 6.24
C PRO A 57 18.09 -14.08 5.62
N ARG A 58 18.68 -14.64 4.55
CA ARG A 58 19.82 -14.01 3.86
C ARG A 58 19.37 -12.60 3.64
N SER A 59 20.11 -11.64 4.17
CA SER A 59 19.85 -10.25 3.88
C SER A 59 19.53 -10.19 2.40
N ILE A 60 18.41 -9.60 2.04
CA ILE A 60 17.88 -9.63 0.66
C ILE A 60 18.96 -9.14 -0.33
N ALA A 61 19.91 -8.32 0.16
CA ALA A 61 21.16 -7.98 -0.50
C ALA A 61 22.09 -9.19 -0.82
N SER A 62 22.14 -10.26 0.01
CA SER A 62 23.02 -11.40 -0.23
C SER A 62 22.42 -12.52 -1.09
N ALA A 63 21.07 -12.62 -1.18
CA ALA A 63 20.41 -13.53 -2.12
C ALA A 63 20.58 -13.10 -3.59
N GLN A 64 21.00 -11.86 -3.84
CA GLN A 64 21.31 -11.34 -5.17
C GLN A 64 22.76 -11.64 -5.63
N SER A 65 23.63 -12.20 -4.78
CA SER A 65 25.07 -12.27 -5.04
C SER A 65 25.60 -13.65 -5.53
N SER A 66 24.77 -14.64 -5.79
CA SER A 66 25.23 -16.01 -6.08
C SER A 66 24.98 -16.54 -7.51
N ALA A 67 24.91 -15.65 -8.54
CA ALA A 67 24.90 -16.12 -9.92
C ALA A 67 25.85 -15.28 -10.79
N PRO A 68 26.53 -15.87 -11.82
CA PRO A 68 27.42 -15.13 -12.73
C PRO A 68 26.75 -14.01 -13.53
N ALA A 69 25.41 -13.92 -13.50
CA ALA A 69 24.63 -12.78 -14.02
C ALA A 69 24.58 -11.55 -13.08
N ALA A 70 25.33 -11.57 -11.96
CA ALA A 70 25.29 -10.53 -10.93
C ALA A 70 25.76 -9.15 -11.44
N ASN A 71 26.67 -9.10 -12.38
CA ASN A 71 27.15 -7.81 -12.93
C ASN A 71 26.13 -7.12 -13.84
N ALA A 72 25.21 -7.85 -14.46
CA ALA A 72 24.10 -7.29 -15.23
C ALA A 72 22.90 -6.88 -14.32
N ARG A 73 22.67 -7.64 -13.25
CA ARG A 73 21.69 -7.30 -12.20
C ARG A 73 22.17 -6.22 -11.23
N ALA A 74 23.46 -5.88 -11.25
CA ALA A 74 24.08 -4.90 -10.33
C ALA A 74 23.49 -3.49 -10.40
N LYS A 75 22.49 -3.24 -11.27
CA LYS A 75 21.80 -1.97 -11.40
C LYS A 75 20.32 -2.00 -11.00
N GLY A 76 19.77 -3.15 -10.61
CA GLY A 76 18.41 -3.29 -10.05
C GLY A 76 17.27 -2.88 -11.02
N ASP A 77 16.03 -3.07 -10.57
CA ASP A 77 14.82 -2.77 -11.33
C ASP A 77 14.73 -1.31 -11.78
N MET A 78 15.17 -0.37 -10.94
CA MET A 78 15.14 1.07 -11.27
C MET A 78 16.01 1.42 -12.47
N ALA A 79 17.15 0.75 -12.65
CA ALA A 79 18.00 0.96 -13.80
C ALA A 79 17.40 0.35 -15.08
N LEU A 80 16.68 -0.77 -14.96
CA LEU A 80 15.90 -1.34 -16.05
C LEU A 80 14.84 -0.35 -16.52
N TYR A 81 14.04 0.18 -15.59
CA TYR A 81 13.00 1.16 -15.91
C TYR A 81 13.57 2.46 -16.49
N ALA A 82 14.76 2.89 -16.01
CA ALA A 82 15.43 4.05 -16.57
C ALA A 82 15.83 3.86 -18.05
N ARG A 83 16.34 2.65 -18.41
CA ARG A 83 16.69 2.36 -19.80
C ARG A 83 15.45 2.27 -20.68
N VAL A 84 14.37 1.63 -20.19
CA VAL A 84 13.08 1.58 -20.91
C VAL A 84 12.56 2.99 -21.17
N ALA A 85 12.54 3.86 -20.13
CA ALA A 85 12.09 5.24 -20.25
C ALA A 85 12.93 6.05 -21.26
N ALA A 86 14.25 5.88 -21.27
CA ALA A 86 15.15 6.52 -22.22
C ALA A 86 14.86 6.12 -23.68
N ARG A 87 14.59 4.84 -23.93
CA ARG A 87 14.23 4.34 -25.28
C ARG A 87 12.87 4.87 -25.73
N VAL A 88 11.89 4.93 -24.80
CA VAL A 88 10.57 5.50 -25.06
C VAL A 88 10.69 7.01 -25.37
N ALA A 89 11.52 7.74 -24.64
CA ALA A 89 11.78 9.14 -24.88
C ALA A 89 12.49 9.39 -26.23
N ALA A 90 13.27 8.41 -26.74
CA ALA A 90 13.85 8.41 -28.06
C ALA A 90 12.87 8.04 -29.18
N GLY A 91 11.58 7.80 -28.86
CA GLY A 91 10.51 7.50 -29.81
C GLY A 91 10.27 6.00 -30.09
N GLU A 92 10.92 5.11 -29.35
CA GLU A 92 10.67 3.68 -29.48
C GLU A 92 9.33 3.29 -28.81
N GLY A 93 8.62 2.31 -29.41
CA GLY A 93 7.39 1.79 -28.83
C GLY A 93 7.65 1.12 -27.48
N TYR A 94 6.84 1.43 -26.45
CA TYR A 94 7.03 0.97 -25.10
C TYR A 94 7.25 -0.54 -24.96
N HIS A 95 6.37 -1.36 -25.56
CA HIS A 95 6.44 -2.81 -25.42
C HIS A 95 7.71 -3.40 -26.04
N ALA A 96 8.17 -2.85 -27.18
CA ALA A 96 9.41 -3.26 -27.83
C ALA A 96 10.62 -2.91 -26.93
N ALA A 97 10.67 -1.66 -26.46
CA ALA A 97 11.73 -1.20 -25.55
C ALA A 97 11.78 -2.03 -24.25
N ALA A 98 10.62 -2.24 -23.62
CA ALA A 98 10.53 -2.98 -22.37
C ALA A 98 10.98 -4.43 -22.50
N LEU A 99 10.50 -5.15 -23.52
CA LEU A 99 10.87 -6.54 -23.76
C LEU A 99 12.35 -6.68 -24.11
N ALA A 100 12.90 -5.78 -24.95
CA ALA A 100 14.31 -5.79 -25.29
C ALA A 100 15.20 -5.58 -24.05
N GLU A 101 14.86 -4.61 -23.18
CA GLU A 101 15.61 -4.33 -21.95
C GLU A 101 15.50 -5.47 -20.93
N HIS A 102 14.32 -6.11 -20.79
CA HIS A 102 14.13 -7.29 -19.96
C HIS A 102 15.03 -8.44 -20.44
N ARG A 103 15.06 -8.74 -21.75
CA ARG A 103 15.92 -9.79 -22.33
C ARG A 103 17.40 -9.48 -22.09
N ALA A 104 17.83 -8.27 -22.39
CA ALA A 104 19.22 -7.83 -22.24
C ALA A 104 19.70 -7.90 -20.77
N SER A 105 18.79 -7.76 -19.83
CA SER A 105 19.09 -7.77 -18.40
C SER A 105 18.80 -9.11 -17.71
N GLY A 106 18.36 -10.15 -18.44
CA GLY A 106 18.03 -11.46 -17.89
C GLY A 106 16.79 -11.46 -16.99
N TYR A 107 15.86 -10.52 -17.22
CA TYR A 107 14.58 -10.48 -16.52
C TYR A 107 13.51 -11.32 -17.26
N PRO A 108 12.54 -11.90 -16.54
CA PRO A 108 11.46 -12.64 -17.17
C PRO A 108 10.55 -11.71 -17.98
N THR A 109 10.05 -12.23 -19.10
CA THR A 109 9.06 -11.59 -19.96
C THR A 109 7.71 -12.32 -19.94
N ARG A 110 7.63 -13.45 -19.23
CA ARG A 110 6.41 -14.25 -19.04
C ARG A 110 6.11 -14.47 -17.56
N PRO A 111 4.82 -14.41 -17.15
CA PRO A 111 3.65 -13.92 -17.88
C PRO A 111 3.73 -12.41 -18.15
N PHE A 112 2.82 -11.86 -18.96
CA PHE A 112 2.82 -10.45 -19.39
C PHE A 112 2.92 -9.44 -18.25
N VAL A 113 2.40 -9.75 -17.06
CA VAL A 113 2.47 -8.89 -15.86
C VAL A 113 3.90 -8.68 -15.32
N THR A 114 4.91 -9.39 -15.84
CA THR A 114 6.32 -9.09 -15.54
C THR A 114 6.77 -7.79 -16.21
N ILE A 115 6.13 -7.41 -17.31
CA ILE A 115 6.30 -6.13 -17.98
C ILE A 115 5.33 -5.14 -17.33
N ARG A 116 5.85 -4.05 -16.78
CA ARG A 116 5.03 -3.02 -16.12
C ARG A 116 4.06 -2.35 -17.08
N LEU A 117 3.04 -1.68 -16.57
CA LEU A 117 2.16 -0.86 -17.39
C LEU A 117 2.94 0.33 -17.98
N PRO A 118 2.60 0.78 -19.21
CA PRO A 118 3.38 1.78 -19.92
C PRO A 118 3.30 3.20 -19.37
N THR A 119 2.29 3.47 -18.52
CA THR A 119 1.91 4.83 -18.10
C THR A 119 3.06 5.63 -17.51
N LEU A 120 3.85 5.02 -16.61
CA LEU A 120 4.95 5.72 -15.98
C LEU A 120 6.07 6.02 -16.97
N ALA A 121 6.39 5.09 -17.87
CA ALA A 121 7.41 5.31 -18.91
C ALA A 121 7.00 6.43 -19.89
N TRP A 122 5.73 6.49 -20.29
CA TRP A 122 5.20 7.57 -21.11
C TRP A 122 5.24 8.92 -20.36
N LEU A 123 4.91 8.93 -19.08
CA LEU A 123 5.00 10.15 -18.28
C LEU A 123 6.44 10.61 -18.14
N GLN A 124 7.39 9.70 -17.93
CA GLN A 124 8.82 9.98 -17.88
C GLN A 124 9.33 10.53 -19.23
N ALA A 125 8.87 9.98 -20.36
CA ALA A 125 9.20 10.49 -21.68
C ALA A 125 8.67 11.92 -21.91
N ALA A 126 7.48 12.23 -21.37
CA ALA A 126 6.82 13.52 -21.57
C ALA A 126 7.42 14.65 -20.70
N ILE A 127 7.65 14.39 -19.40
CA ILE A 127 8.07 15.42 -18.43
C ILE A 127 9.43 15.14 -17.77
N GLY A 128 10.10 14.09 -18.17
CA GLY A 128 11.35 13.64 -17.58
C GLY A 128 11.20 13.04 -16.19
N THR A 129 12.20 12.31 -15.73
CA THR A 129 12.19 11.68 -14.39
C THR A 129 12.15 12.71 -13.26
N HIS A 130 12.80 13.87 -13.45
CA HIS A 130 12.72 14.97 -12.49
C HIS A 130 11.30 15.52 -12.38
N GLY A 131 10.59 15.67 -13.50
CA GLY A 131 9.19 16.09 -13.52
C GLY A 131 8.28 15.12 -12.78
N VAL A 132 8.48 13.79 -12.96
CA VAL A 132 7.73 12.76 -12.23
C VAL A 132 7.99 12.84 -10.71
N ARG A 133 9.23 13.08 -10.28
CA ARG A 133 9.55 13.26 -8.86
C ARG A 133 8.87 14.48 -8.25
N TRP A 134 8.91 15.62 -8.96
CA TRP A 134 8.19 16.82 -8.52
C TRP A 134 6.68 16.59 -8.47
N LEU A 135 6.14 15.88 -9.43
CA LEU A 135 4.73 15.49 -9.41
C LEU A 135 4.41 14.62 -8.17
N ALA A 136 5.26 13.63 -7.84
CA ALA A 136 5.09 12.82 -6.65
C ALA A 136 5.13 13.67 -5.36
N LEU A 137 6.02 14.64 -5.25
CA LEU A 137 6.07 15.59 -4.12
C LEU A 137 4.80 16.44 -4.03
N VAL A 138 4.29 16.95 -5.15
CA VAL A 138 3.04 17.72 -5.19
C VAL A 138 1.85 16.84 -4.76
N LEU A 139 1.79 15.60 -5.23
CA LEU A 139 0.74 14.65 -4.86
C LEU A 139 0.83 14.29 -3.36
N ALA A 140 2.04 14.08 -2.83
CA ALA A 140 2.25 13.85 -1.40
C ALA A 140 1.82 15.06 -0.56
N ALA A 141 2.19 16.28 -0.98
CA ALA A 141 1.73 17.52 -0.35
C ALA A 141 0.21 17.65 -0.42
N GLY A 142 -0.40 17.27 -1.54
CA GLY A 142 -1.86 17.19 -1.70
C GLY A 142 -2.52 16.22 -0.73
N ALA A 143 -1.91 15.06 -0.51
CA ALA A 143 -2.38 14.07 0.47
C ALA A 143 -2.30 14.61 1.91
N ILE A 144 -1.19 15.28 2.26
CA ILE A 144 -1.01 15.96 3.55
C ILE A 144 -2.06 17.06 3.74
N ALA A 145 -2.23 17.92 2.74
CA ALA A 145 -3.24 18.98 2.78
C ALA A 145 -4.65 18.41 2.93
N ALA A 146 -4.96 17.32 2.22
CA ALA A 146 -6.25 16.64 2.35
C ALA A 146 -6.47 16.06 3.75
N LEU A 147 -5.43 15.51 4.38
CA LEU A 147 -5.49 15.00 5.75
C LEU A 147 -5.69 16.13 6.78
N VAL A 148 -4.93 17.23 6.67
CA VAL A 148 -4.96 18.32 7.67
C VAL A 148 -6.19 19.19 7.52
N TRP A 149 -6.44 19.75 6.33
CA TRP A 149 -7.52 20.74 6.13
C TRP A 149 -8.90 20.12 6.06
N ARG A 150 -8.99 18.89 5.59
CA ARG A 150 -10.29 18.24 5.42
C ARG A 150 -10.83 17.56 6.67
N ARG A 151 -10.17 17.75 7.82
CA ARG A 151 -10.59 17.26 9.13
C ARG A 151 -11.06 15.81 9.06
N LEU A 152 -10.17 14.87 9.33
CA LEU A 152 -10.63 13.53 9.70
C LEU A 152 -11.59 13.70 10.88
N PRO A 153 -12.90 13.42 10.72
CA PRO A 153 -13.93 13.89 11.68
C PRO A 153 -13.71 13.38 13.11
N LEU A 154 -12.96 12.28 13.24
CA LEU A 154 -12.76 11.56 14.50
C LEU A 154 -11.33 11.72 15.06
N ALA A 155 -10.45 12.46 14.38
CA ALA A 155 -9.09 12.74 14.84
C ALA A 155 -8.97 14.13 15.46
N SER A 156 -8.21 14.25 16.56
CA SER A 156 -7.86 15.55 17.16
C SER A 156 -6.91 16.35 16.25
N ILE A 157 -6.67 17.62 16.58
CA ILE A 157 -5.74 18.45 15.80
C ILE A 157 -4.31 17.91 15.93
N GLU A 158 -3.92 17.47 17.13
CA GLU A 158 -2.60 16.92 17.42
C GLU A 158 -2.38 15.62 16.63
N GLU A 159 -3.36 14.73 16.65
CA GLU A 159 -3.33 13.48 15.87
C GLU A 159 -3.17 13.78 14.37
N ARG A 160 -3.86 14.80 13.86
CA ARG A 160 -3.74 15.18 12.44
C ARG A 160 -2.36 15.76 12.11
N ILE A 161 -1.78 16.57 13.01
CA ILE A 161 -0.43 17.12 12.81
C ILE A 161 0.61 15.99 12.81
N ILE A 162 0.53 15.07 13.79
CA ILE A 162 1.45 13.92 13.86
C ILE A 162 1.28 13.01 12.63
N ALA A 163 0.03 12.72 12.24
CA ALA A 163 -0.25 11.93 11.05
C ALA A 163 0.28 12.60 9.77
N ALA A 164 0.18 13.92 9.67
CA ALA A 164 0.73 14.70 8.55
C ALA A 164 2.27 14.63 8.51
N ALA A 165 2.93 14.71 9.67
CA ALA A 165 4.38 14.56 9.76
C ALA A 165 4.84 13.15 9.35
N LEU A 166 4.13 12.11 9.78
CA LEU A 166 4.41 10.73 9.40
C LEU A 166 4.16 10.49 7.90
N LEU A 167 3.09 11.07 7.35
CA LEU A 167 2.81 11.01 5.91
C LEU A 167 3.88 11.77 5.10
N ALA A 168 4.36 12.90 5.60
CA ALA A 168 5.45 13.66 4.98
C ALA A 168 6.76 12.88 4.99
N ALA A 169 7.06 12.16 6.08
CA ALA A 169 8.23 11.28 6.16
C ALA A 169 8.16 10.16 5.12
N GLY A 170 6.99 9.51 4.96
CA GLY A 170 6.77 8.50 3.91
C GLY A 170 6.84 9.08 2.50
N GLY A 171 6.20 10.23 2.27
CA GLY A 171 6.24 10.95 0.98
C GLY A 171 7.63 11.52 0.64
N GLY A 172 8.47 11.73 1.65
CA GLY A 172 9.85 12.21 1.50
C GLY A 172 10.75 11.29 0.67
N ALA A 173 10.37 10.03 0.49
CA ALA A 173 11.03 9.11 -0.44
C ALA A 173 11.08 9.65 -1.88
N ALA A 174 10.14 10.53 -2.27
CA ALA A 174 10.17 11.24 -3.56
C ALA A 174 11.43 12.12 -3.76
N LEU A 175 12.14 12.47 -2.70
CA LEU A 175 13.43 13.17 -2.79
C LEU A 175 14.54 12.28 -3.36
N SER A 176 14.40 10.96 -3.27
CA SER A 176 15.33 10.02 -3.91
C SER A 176 15.36 10.22 -5.42
N ARG A 177 16.57 10.10 -6.01
CA ARG A 177 16.72 10.14 -7.48
C ARG A 177 15.99 8.97 -8.17
N LEU A 178 15.82 7.86 -7.48
CA LEU A 178 15.19 6.64 -8.02
C LEU A 178 13.67 6.67 -7.96
N ALA A 179 13.08 7.51 -7.10
CA ALA A 179 11.62 7.56 -6.90
C ALA A 179 10.82 7.82 -8.20
N GLY A 180 11.42 8.53 -9.17
CA GLY A 180 10.77 8.77 -10.47
C GLY A 180 10.60 7.51 -11.33
N TYR A 181 11.26 6.40 -11.00
CA TYR A 181 11.16 5.11 -11.68
C TYR A 181 10.35 4.08 -10.88
N ASP A 182 9.97 4.42 -9.66
CA ASP A 182 9.35 3.52 -8.71
C ASP A 182 7.82 3.50 -8.87
N HIS A 183 7.32 2.46 -9.56
CA HIS A 183 5.89 2.29 -9.81
C HIS A 183 5.09 2.08 -8.53
N ASP A 184 5.62 1.31 -7.58
CA ASP A 184 4.94 0.97 -6.33
C ASP A 184 4.85 2.19 -5.42
N PHE A 185 5.94 2.97 -5.30
CA PHE A 185 5.96 4.22 -4.55
C PHE A 185 5.01 5.29 -5.15
N ILE A 186 5.08 5.53 -6.47
CA ILE A 186 4.18 6.51 -7.13
C ILE A 186 2.72 6.11 -6.94
N ALA A 187 2.39 4.84 -7.12
CA ALA A 187 1.03 4.35 -6.88
C ALA A 187 0.64 4.50 -5.40
N GLY A 188 1.54 4.23 -4.44
CA GLY A 188 1.31 4.42 -3.01
C GLY A 188 1.01 5.87 -2.62
N VAL A 189 1.72 6.85 -3.20
CA VAL A 189 1.42 8.27 -3.02
C VAL A 189 0.03 8.63 -3.56
N LEU A 190 -0.33 8.13 -4.74
CA LEU A 190 -1.65 8.34 -5.34
C LEU A 190 -2.76 7.68 -4.53
N LEU A 191 -2.56 6.47 -4.00
CA LEU A 191 -3.52 5.79 -3.11
C LEU A 191 -3.67 6.51 -1.78
N SER A 192 -2.58 7.07 -1.23
CA SER A 192 -2.62 7.92 -0.04
C SER A 192 -3.44 9.19 -0.29
N LEU A 193 -3.24 9.84 -1.44
CA LEU A 193 -4.07 10.98 -1.86
C LEU A 193 -5.54 10.56 -2.00
N ALA A 194 -5.83 9.42 -2.62
CA ALA A 194 -7.19 8.91 -2.76
C ALA A 194 -7.85 8.69 -1.40
N LEU A 195 -7.14 8.07 -0.45
CA LEU A 195 -7.62 7.80 0.91
C LEU A 195 -8.02 9.10 1.65
N PHE A 196 -7.13 10.10 1.65
CA PHE A 196 -7.36 11.34 2.40
C PHE A 196 -8.21 12.37 1.66
N ALA A 197 -8.24 12.35 0.32
CA ALA A 197 -9.08 13.22 -0.48
C ALA A 197 -10.54 12.76 -0.56
N TYR A 198 -10.82 11.50 -0.19
CA TYR A 198 -12.16 10.93 -0.28
C TYR A 198 -13.19 11.67 0.58
N ARG A 199 -14.34 12.01 -0.04
CA ARG A 199 -15.54 12.56 0.62
C ARG A 199 -16.80 12.00 -0.03
N PRO A 200 -17.81 11.62 0.76
CA PRO A 200 -19.04 11.09 0.22
C PRO A 200 -19.72 11.96 -0.84
N HIS A 201 -19.74 13.27 -0.66
CA HIS A 201 -20.40 14.20 -1.58
C HIS A 201 -19.49 14.74 -2.69
N ARG A 202 -18.17 14.53 -2.59
CA ARG A 202 -17.17 14.99 -3.57
C ARG A 202 -16.05 13.95 -3.69
N TRP A 203 -16.42 12.76 -4.15
CA TRP A 203 -15.50 11.62 -4.25
C TRP A 203 -14.59 11.65 -5.49
N TRP A 204 -14.91 12.47 -6.49
CA TRP A 204 -14.18 12.50 -7.75
C TRP A 204 -12.67 12.80 -7.64
N PRO A 205 -12.12 13.64 -6.70
CA PRO A 205 -10.67 13.83 -6.61
C PRO A 205 -9.96 12.55 -6.16
N ALA A 206 -10.58 11.82 -5.22
CA ALA A 206 -10.09 10.52 -4.79
C ALA A 206 -10.17 9.48 -5.92
N PHE A 207 -11.25 9.53 -6.73
CA PHE A 207 -11.42 8.66 -7.90
C PHE A 207 -10.32 8.88 -8.93
N LEU A 208 -10.00 10.12 -9.26
CA LEU A 208 -8.91 10.42 -10.20
C LEU A 208 -7.56 9.95 -9.68
N ALA A 209 -7.28 10.13 -8.39
CA ALA A 209 -6.04 9.63 -7.78
C ALA A 209 -5.96 8.10 -7.81
N ALA A 210 -7.05 7.39 -7.48
CA ALA A 210 -7.10 5.93 -7.53
C ALA A 210 -7.01 5.40 -8.98
N ALA A 211 -7.65 6.06 -9.94
CA ALA A 211 -7.55 5.73 -11.36
C ALA A 211 -6.11 5.90 -11.88
N ALA A 212 -5.44 6.98 -11.49
CA ALA A 212 -4.03 7.21 -11.82
C ALA A 212 -3.12 6.14 -11.18
N ALA A 213 -3.37 5.77 -9.90
CA ALA A 213 -2.63 4.69 -9.24
C ALA A 213 -2.79 3.36 -9.99
N LEU A 214 -4.02 3.02 -10.39
CA LEU A 214 -4.32 1.82 -11.14
C LEU A 214 -3.68 1.80 -12.54
N ALA A 215 -3.58 2.96 -13.18
CA ALA A 215 -2.89 3.11 -14.47
C ALA A 215 -1.37 2.96 -14.36
N VAL A 216 -0.78 3.27 -13.19
CA VAL A 216 0.66 3.11 -12.93
C VAL A 216 0.98 1.68 -12.47
N ARG A 217 0.12 1.10 -11.61
CA ARG A 217 0.42 -0.17 -10.95
C ARG A 217 -0.85 -1.01 -10.78
N GLU A 218 -0.87 -2.19 -11.39
CA GLU A 218 -1.99 -3.14 -11.33
C GLU A 218 -2.31 -3.59 -9.91
N LEU A 219 -1.33 -3.61 -9.02
CA LEU A 219 -1.52 -3.94 -7.60
C LEU A 219 -2.36 -2.90 -6.82
N ALA A 220 -2.73 -1.77 -7.45
CA ALA A 220 -3.70 -0.83 -6.90
C ALA A 220 -5.16 -1.33 -7.06
N ALA A 221 -5.42 -2.36 -7.89
CA ALA A 221 -6.77 -2.88 -8.13
C ALA A 221 -7.52 -3.30 -6.85
N PRO A 222 -6.91 -3.99 -5.85
CA PRO A 222 -7.59 -4.33 -4.61
C PRO A 222 -8.10 -3.12 -3.83
N PHE A 223 -7.42 -1.95 -3.88
CA PHE A 223 -7.91 -0.72 -3.28
C PHE A 223 -9.21 -0.24 -3.95
N VAL A 224 -9.26 -0.28 -5.28
CA VAL A 224 -10.46 0.13 -6.05
C VAL A 224 -11.60 -0.85 -5.82
N LEU A 225 -11.33 -2.15 -5.75
CA LEU A 225 -12.30 -3.20 -5.41
C LEU A 225 -12.87 -3.01 -3.99
N LEU A 226 -12.01 -2.72 -3.01
CA LEU A 226 -12.45 -2.42 -1.65
C LEU A 226 -13.34 -1.17 -1.64
N TRP A 227 -12.96 -0.13 -2.39
CA TRP A 227 -13.78 1.07 -2.50
C TRP A 227 -15.14 0.79 -3.14
N LEU A 228 -15.19 -0.03 -4.20
CA LEU A 228 -16.45 -0.48 -4.81
C LEU A 228 -17.34 -1.19 -3.77
N ALA A 229 -16.76 -2.08 -2.96
CA ALA A 229 -17.50 -2.76 -1.89
C ALA A 229 -18.09 -1.75 -0.88
N PHE A 230 -17.33 -0.72 -0.48
CA PHE A 230 -17.82 0.35 0.39
C PHE A 230 -18.92 1.20 -0.25
N ALA A 231 -18.81 1.49 -1.55
CA ALA A 231 -19.83 2.23 -2.29
C ALA A 231 -21.15 1.44 -2.36
N LEU A 232 -21.07 0.12 -2.61
CA LEU A 232 -22.22 -0.78 -2.61
C LEU A 232 -22.85 -0.91 -1.22
N ALA A 233 -22.03 -1.13 -0.17
CA ALA A 233 -22.49 -1.21 1.22
C ALA A 233 -23.16 0.10 1.69
N GLY A 234 -22.69 1.25 1.18
CA GLY A 234 -23.27 2.57 1.41
C GLY A 234 -24.40 2.96 0.45
N ARG A 235 -24.84 2.05 -0.43
CA ARG A 235 -25.89 2.29 -1.45
C ARG A 235 -25.61 3.47 -2.37
N ARG A 236 -24.34 3.77 -2.64
CA ARG A 236 -23.88 4.92 -3.44
C ARG A 236 -23.75 4.54 -4.91
N LYS A 237 -24.90 4.43 -5.59
CA LYS A 237 -25.01 3.85 -6.95
C LYS A 237 -24.11 4.55 -7.99
N GLY A 238 -24.06 5.89 -8.00
CA GLY A 238 -23.25 6.64 -8.97
C GLY A 238 -21.75 6.39 -8.78
N GLU A 239 -21.30 6.36 -7.52
CA GLU A 239 -19.92 6.05 -7.16
C GLU A 239 -19.58 4.59 -7.51
N ALA A 240 -20.46 3.64 -7.17
CA ALA A 240 -20.28 2.22 -7.50
C ALA A 240 -20.20 1.99 -9.01
N LEU A 241 -21.08 2.65 -9.78
CA LEU A 241 -21.06 2.55 -11.24
C LEU A 241 -19.75 3.10 -11.84
N ALA A 242 -19.28 4.25 -11.35
CA ALA A 242 -18.03 4.83 -11.82
C ALA A 242 -16.81 3.92 -11.52
N LEU A 243 -16.77 3.32 -10.31
CA LEU A 243 -15.72 2.38 -9.93
C LEU A 243 -15.78 1.07 -10.73
N ALA A 244 -16.98 0.56 -10.99
CA ALA A 244 -17.18 -0.61 -11.85
C ALA A 244 -16.73 -0.33 -13.29
N ALA A 245 -17.07 0.84 -13.84
CA ALA A 245 -16.62 1.28 -15.16
C ALA A 245 -15.09 1.43 -15.22
N LEU A 246 -14.47 2.01 -14.18
CA LEU A 246 -13.00 2.11 -14.08
C LEU A 246 -12.34 0.73 -14.09
N LEU A 247 -12.87 -0.22 -13.32
CA LEU A 247 -12.34 -1.59 -13.29
C LEU A 247 -12.53 -2.30 -14.62
N ALA A 248 -13.67 -2.12 -15.29
CA ALA A 248 -13.89 -2.68 -16.62
C ALA A 248 -12.91 -2.10 -17.65
N LEU A 249 -12.71 -0.78 -17.64
CA LEU A 249 -11.71 -0.12 -18.49
C LEU A 249 -10.29 -0.60 -18.19
N PHE A 250 -9.95 -0.75 -16.91
CA PHE A 250 -8.66 -1.30 -16.49
C PHE A 250 -8.44 -2.72 -17.02
N VAL A 251 -9.43 -3.62 -16.89
CA VAL A 251 -9.34 -4.99 -17.39
C VAL A 251 -9.17 -4.99 -18.92
N ALA A 252 -9.90 -4.14 -19.63
CA ALA A 252 -9.74 -4.01 -21.09
C ALA A 252 -8.32 -3.50 -21.45
N GLY A 253 -7.81 -2.50 -20.74
CA GLY A 253 -6.45 -1.99 -20.90
C GLY A 253 -5.39 -3.03 -20.58
N LEU A 254 -5.59 -3.82 -19.51
CA LEU A 254 -4.71 -4.92 -19.14
C LEU A 254 -4.69 -6.04 -20.20
N ALA A 255 -5.86 -6.34 -20.78
CA ALA A 255 -5.95 -7.29 -21.89
C ALA A 255 -5.25 -6.79 -23.15
N ALA A 256 -5.36 -5.49 -23.46
CA ALA A 256 -4.64 -4.87 -24.56
C ALA A 256 -3.11 -4.91 -24.32
N HIS A 257 -2.67 -4.60 -23.09
CA HIS A 257 -1.27 -4.71 -22.69
C HIS A 257 -0.75 -6.17 -22.82
N ALA A 258 -1.53 -7.15 -22.38
CA ALA A 258 -1.18 -8.56 -22.52
C ALA A 258 -0.99 -8.96 -23.99
N ARG A 259 -1.91 -8.57 -24.86
CA ARG A 259 -1.80 -8.82 -26.31
C ARG A 259 -0.56 -8.17 -26.92
N ALA A 260 -0.27 -6.91 -26.54
CA ALA A 260 0.90 -6.20 -27.06
C ALA A 260 2.22 -6.86 -26.63
N VAL A 261 2.29 -7.40 -25.41
CA VAL A 261 3.43 -8.21 -24.96
C VAL A 261 3.51 -9.52 -25.70
N ASP A 262 2.37 -10.22 -25.87
CA ASP A 262 2.32 -11.56 -26.51
C ASP A 262 2.75 -11.52 -27.97
N VAL A 263 2.38 -10.48 -28.71
CA VAL A 263 2.76 -10.31 -30.14
C VAL A 263 4.29 -10.17 -30.33
N LEU A 264 4.97 -9.62 -29.29
CA LEU A 264 6.42 -9.39 -29.34
C LEU A 264 7.23 -10.47 -28.60
N ARG A 265 6.62 -11.58 -28.21
CA ARG A 265 7.31 -12.71 -27.59
C ARG A 265 8.25 -13.43 -28.58
N LEU A 266 9.37 -13.89 -28.02
CA LEU A 266 10.35 -14.67 -28.75
C LEU A 266 10.50 -16.06 -28.15
N PRO A 267 10.85 -17.09 -28.97
CA PRO A 267 11.30 -18.37 -28.45
C PRO A 267 12.48 -18.17 -27.48
N GLY A 268 12.45 -18.86 -26.34
CA GLY A 268 13.49 -18.71 -25.31
C GLY A 268 13.28 -17.59 -24.29
N ASP A 269 12.21 -16.79 -24.40
CA ASP A 269 11.86 -15.79 -23.40
C ASP A 269 11.71 -16.42 -22.02
N LEU A 270 12.37 -15.81 -20.99
CA LEU A 270 12.37 -16.31 -19.63
C LEU A 270 11.00 -16.20 -18.97
N ALA A 271 10.62 -17.24 -18.23
CA ALA A 271 9.40 -17.23 -17.42
C ALA A 271 9.71 -16.84 -15.97
N SER A 272 8.79 -16.09 -15.35
CA SER A 272 8.82 -15.84 -13.91
C SER A 272 8.50 -17.12 -13.14
N GLN A 273 9.04 -17.22 -11.92
CA GLN A 273 8.70 -18.29 -10.96
C GLN A 273 7.25 -18.20 -10.43
N GLY A 274 6.49 -17.16 -10.80
CA GLY A 274 5.12 -16.93 -10.33
C GLY A 274 5.04 -16.22 -8.97
N TRP A 275 3.80 -16.03 -8.48
CA TRP A 275 3.48 -15.29 -7.26
C TRP A 275 2.51 -16.10 -6.39
N ASN A 276 2.88 -17.29 -5.97
CA ASN A 276 2.16 -18.14 -5.04
C ASN A 276 3.10 -18.70 -3.96
N ALA A 277 3.96 -17.83 -3.43
CA ALA A 277 5.07 -18.24 -2.59
C ALA A 277 4.65 -18.68 -1.18
N LEU A 278 3.45 -18.27 -0.70
CA LEU A 278 2.98 -18.51 0.67
C LEU A 278 4.06 -18.17 1.72
N ALA A 279 4.79 -17.07 1.48
CA ALA A 279 5.96 -16.69 2.28
C ALA A 279 5.59 -16.10 3.66
N GLY A 280 4.29 -15.92 3.92
CA GLY A 280 3.78 -15.46 5.21
C GLY A 280 4.00 -13.96 5.46
N TYR A 281 3.56 -13.52 6.65
CA TYR A 281 3.60 -12.11 7.05
C TYR A 281 5.03 -11.55 7.28
N GLY A 282 6.05 -12.38 7.24
CA GLY A 282 7.45 -11.94 7.24
C GLY A 282 7.79 -11.03 6.06
N VAL A 283 7.14 -11.23 4.88
CA VAL A 283 7.43 -10.41 3.69
C VAL A 283 6.97 -8.96 3.84
N PRO A 284 5.71 -8.64 4.17
CA PRO A 284 5.31 -7.26 4.41
C PRO A 284 6.05 -6.63 5.61
N LEU A 285 6.36 -7.41 6.65
CA LEU A 285 7.15 -6.93 7.78
C LEU A 285 8.57 -6.54 7.36
N ALA A 286 9.25 -7.39 6.57
CA ALA A 286 10.56 -7.08 6.02
C ALA A 286 10.51 -5.80 5.17
N GLY A 287 9.48 -5.64 4.34
CA GLY A 287 9.28 -4.41 3.56
C GLY A 287 9.13 -3.16 4.44
N LEU A 288 8.34 -3.23 5.51
CA LEU A 288 8.20 -2.13 6.47
C LEU A 288 9.54 -1.78 7.13
N LEU A 289 10.35 -2.77 7.46
CA LEU A 289 11.65 -2.55 8.09
C LEU A 289 12.67 -1.97 7.10
N GLU A 290 12.81 -2.59 5.93
CA GLU A 290 13.84 -2.22 4.95
C GLU A 290 13.60 -0.84 4.32
N LEU A 291 12.33 -0.48 4.10
CA LEU A 291 11.95 0.75 3.39
C LEU A 291 11.66 1.93 4.33
N THR A 292 11.80 1.74 5.65
CA THR A 292 11.59 2.81 6.63
C THR A 292 12.78 2.92 7.59
N GLY A 293 12.77 3.93 8.46
CA GLY A 293 13.75 4.07 9.54
C GLY A 293 13.70 2.97 10.60
N LEU A 294 12.70 2.07 10.57
CA LEU A 294 12.56 1.00 11.56
C LEU A 294 13.75 0.04 11.57
N ARG A 295 14.42 -0.16 10.43
CA ARG A 295 15.64 -0.99 10.33
C ARG A 295 16.78 -0.55 11.24
N HIS A 296 16.77 0.73 11.67
CA HIS A 296 17.81 1.28 12.55
C HIS A 296 17.46 1.14 14.04
N LEU A 297 16.29 0.61 14.36
CA LEU A 297 15.81 0.43 15.73
C LEU A 297 16.05 -1.01 16.21
N PRO A 298 16.28 -1.22 17.52
CA PRO A 298 16.26 -2.56 18.09
C PRO A 298 14.93 -3.28 17.80
N PRO A 299 14.92 -4.61 17.61
CA PRO A 299 13.72 -5.40 17.28
C PRO A 299 12.53 -5.16 18.22
N LEU A 300 12.80 -4.99 19.52
CA LEU A 300 11.78 -4.70 20.54
C LEU A 300 11.05 -3.37 20.34
N LEU A 301 11.66 -2.40 19.64
CA LEU A 301 11.02 -1.14 19.29
C LEU A 301 10.48 -1.17 17.87
N ALA A 302 11.23 -1.73 16.92
CA ALA A 302 10.84 -1.80 15.52
C ALA A 302 9.54 -2.60 15.30
N ALA A 303 9.40 -3.75 15.98
CA ALA A 303 8.24 -4.63 15.83
C ALA A 303 6.92 -3.99 16.26
N PRO A 304 6.78 -3.41 17.47
CA PRO A 304 5.56 -2.69 17.84
C PRO A 304 5.27 -1.53 16.88
N LEU A 305 6.27 -0.73 16.52
CA LEU A 305 6.09 0.41 15.60
C LEU A 305 5.66 -0.04 14.19
N ALA A 306 6.04 -1.24 13.76
CA ALA A 306 5.59 -1.79 12.49
C ALA A 306 4.11 -2.21 12.51
N VAL A 307 3.53 -2.62 13.65
CA VAL A 307 2.15 -3.15 13.72
C VAL A 307 1.14 -2.21 14.36
N LEU A 308 1.57 -1.32 15.25
CA LEU A 308 0.70 -0.35 15.94
C LEU A 308 -0.12 0.55 15.01
N PRO A 309 0.34 0.92 13.78
CA PRO A 309 -0.49 1.64 12.84
C PRO A 309 -1.85 0.99 12.61
N LEU A 310 -1.93 -0.35 12.58
CA LEU A 310 -3.20 -1.07 12.40
C LEU A 310 -4.18 -0.82 13.56
N VAL A 311 -3.67 -0.80 14.80
CA VAL A 311 -4.48 -0.48 16.00
C VAL A 311 -4.99 0.96 15.93
N GLY A 312 -4.12 1.89 15.51
CA GLY A 312 -4.49 3.29 15.33
C GLY A 312 -5.58 3.48 14.28
N TRP A 313 -5.44 2.85 13.10
CA TRP A 313 -6.45 2.89 12.05
C TRP A 313 -7.77 2.25 12.49
N ALA A 314 -7.73 1.12 13.20
CA ALA A 314 -8.91 0.49 13.79
C ALA A 314 -9.61 1.44 14.79
N GLY A 315 -8.85 2.06 15.69
CA GLY A 315 -9.36 2.98 16.72
C GLY A 315 -9.80 4.34 16.19
N LEU A 316 -9.29 4.78 15.01
CA LEU A 316 -9.81 5.97 14.35
C LEU A 316 -11.31 5.83 14.04
N GLY A 317 -11.72 4.65 13.57
CA GLY A 317 -13.12 4.38 13.28
C GLY A 317 -13.65 5.12 12.05
N GLY A 318 -14.97 5.20 11.97
CA GLY A 318 -15.66 5.75 10.80
C GLY A 318 -15.28 5.05 9.50
N ARG A 319 -15.67 5.64 8.36
CA ARG A 319 -15.36 5.07 7.03
C ARG A 319 -13.86 5.02 6.76
N THR A 320 -13.14 6.09 7.05
CA THR A 320 -11.71 6.19 6.73
C THR A 320 -10.88 5.19 7.52
N GLY A 321 -11.13 5.06 8.83
CA GLY A 321 -10.40 4.10 9.68
C GLY A 321 -10.65 2.67 9.27
N LEU A 322 -11.92 2.29 9.01
CA LEU A 322 -12.26 0.95 8.55
C LEU A 322 -11.66 0.63 7.17
N PHE A 323 -11.77 1.58 6.23
CA PHE A 323 -11.21 1.41 4.90
C PHE A 323 -9.68 1.22 4.96
N ALA A 324 -8.98 2.09 5.69
CA ALA A 324 -7.54 2.02 5.85
C ALA A 324 -7.10 0.70 6.51
N LEU A 325 -7.79 0.28 7.58
CA LEU A 325 -7.52 -1.00 8.23
C LEU A 325 -7.65 -2.16 7.25
N LEU A 326 -8.76 -2.23 6.51
CA LEU A 326 -9.01 -3.33 5.55
C LEU A 326 -8.05 -3.27 4.36
N TRP A 327 -7.68 -2.08 3.89
CA TRP A 327 -6.69 -1.92 2.83
C TRP A 327 -5.32 -2.44 3.27
N PHE A 328 -4.82 -1.99 4.41
CA PHE A 328 -3.48 -2.34 4.86
C PHE A 328 -3.38 -3.82 5.28
N THR A 329 -4.38 -4.34 5.97
CA THR A 329 -4.42 -5.77 6.31
C THR A 329 -4.61 -6.64 5.07
N GLY A 330 -5.44 -6.21 4.13
CA GLY A 330 -5.66 -6.89 2.85
C GLY A 330 -4.39 -6.94 2.00
N LEU A 331 -3.67 -5.82 1.89
CA LEU A 331 -2.38 -5.79 1.18
C LEU A 331 -1.35 -6.69 1.86
N ALA A 332 -1.20 -6.61 3.19
CA ALA A 332 -0.27 -7.46 3.93
C ALA A 332 -0.62 -8.95 3.77
N THR A 333 -1.92 -9.30 3.78
CA THR A 333 -2.38 -10.67 3.54
C THR A 333 -2.11 -11.11 2.10
N GLY A 334 -2.38 -10.24 1.12
CA GLY A 334 -2.04 -10.51 -0.28
C GLY A 334 -0.54 -10.73 -0.47
N MET A 335 0.30 -9.93 0.18
CA MET A 335 1.75 -10.15 0.17
C MET A 335 2.14 -11.47 0.84
N ALA A 336 1.56 -11.80 1.99
CA ALA A 336 1.84 -13.05 2.69
C ALA A 336 1.52 -14.30 1.85
N LEU A 337 0.47 -14.23 1.03
CA LEU A 337 0.02 -15.34 0.20
C LEU A 337 0.73 -15.41 -1.15
N PHE A 338 0.97 -14.26 -1.78
CA PHE A 338 1.37 -14.22 -3.18
C PHE A 338 2.78 -13.68 -3.41
N ALA A 339 3.29 -12.78 -2.54
CA ALA A 339 4.59 -12.18 -2.76
C ALA A 339 5.73 -13.15 -2.41
N ARG A 340 6.78 -13.14 -3.21
CA ARG A 340 8.06 -13.75 -2.87
C ARG A 340 8.85 -12.80 -1.95
N PRO A 341 9.83 -13.28 -1.19
CA PRO A 341 10.67 -12.41 -0.35
C PRO A 341 11.27 -11.22 -1.13
N ALA A 342 11.64 -11.42 -2.40
CA ALA A 342 12.15 -10.37 -3.27
C ALA A 342 11.11 -9.28 -3.62
N ASN A 343 9.82 -9.51 -3.38
CA ASN A 343 8.75 -8.56 -3.65
C ASN A 343 8.34 -7.74 -2.40
N TYR A 344 9.20 -7.66 -1.38
CA TYR A 344 8.96 -6.91 -0.15
C TYR A 344 8.58 -5.43 -0.40
N TYR A 345 9.03 -4.85 -1.52
CA TYR A 345 8.75 -3.48 -1.92
C TYR A 345 7.27 -3.21 -2.28
N TRP A 346 6.43 -4.25 -2.48
CA TRP A 346 4.99 -4.04 -2.68
C TRP A 346 4.33 -3.31 -1.51
N VAL A 347 4.93 -3.31 -0.34
CA VAL A 347 4.45 -2.53 0.82
C VAL A 347 4.46 -1.02 0.55
N GLU A 348 5.22 -0.53 -0.45
CA GLU A 348 5.24 0.88 -0.84
C GLU A 348 3.88 1.41 -1.29
N LEU A 349 2.99 0.53 -1.78
CA LEU A 349 1.59 0.87 -2.03
C LEU A 349 0.84 1.36 -0.78
N ALA A 350 1.29 0.99 0.40
CA ALA A 350 0.71 1.38 1.68
C ALA A 350 1.52 2.45 2.41
N LEU A 351 2.85 2.42 2.28
CA LEU A 351 3.78 3.12 3.17
C LEU A 351 3.48 4.60 3.40
N PRO A 352 3.16 5.45 2.40
CA PRO A 352 2.93 6.85 2.67
C PRO A 352 1.80 7.09 3.68
N ALA A 353 0.70 6.34 3.60
CA ALA A 353 -0.44 6.50 4.50
C ALA A 353 -0.40 5.59 5.73
N TYR A 354 0.24 4.43 5.65
CA TYR A 354 0.24 3.41 6.71
C TYR A 354 0.72 3.96 8.05
N ALA A 355 1.88 4.62 8.05
CA ALA A 355 2.51 5.15 9.25
C ALA A 355 1.65 6.20 9.97
N ALA A 356 0.76 6.90 9.26
CA ALA A 356 -0.15 7.87 9.87
C ALA A 356 -1.04 7.24 10.97
N GLY A 357 -1.27 5.93 10.93
CA GLY A 357 -1.96 5.18 11.98
C GLY A 357 -1.29 5.26 13.35
N LEU A 358 0.05 5.46 13.42
CA LEU A 358 0.75 5.64 14.69
C LEU A 358 0.25 6.87 15.46
N ALA A 359 -0.19 7.93 14.77
CA ALA A 359 -0.72 9.11 15.41
C ALA A 359 -1.99 8.82 16.22
N PHE A 360 -2.79 7.84 15.80
CA PHE A 360 -4.06 7.47 16.43
C PHE A 360 -3.91 6.36 17.47
N ALA A 361 -2.78 5.64 17.47
CA ALA A 361 -2.56 4.46 18.30
C ALA A 361 -2.57 4.77 19.81
N PRO A 362 -1.95 5.84 20.33
CA PRO A 362 -1.97 6.12 21.76
C PRO A 362 -3.38 6.29 22.31
N ARG A 363 -4.23 7.06 21.64
CA ARG A 363 -5.63 7.23 22.03
C ARG A 363 -6.40 5.92 21.93
N ALA A 364 -6.24 5.20 20.82
CA ALA A 364 -6.91 3.93 20.58
C ALA A 364 -6.62 2.91 21.69
N ILE A 365 -5.36 2.82 22.10
CA ILE A 365 -4.92 1.97 23.22
C ILE A 365 -5.52 2.45 24.54
N GLY A 366 -5.50 3.77 24.80
CA GLY A 366 -6.10 4.37 25.98
C GLY A 366 -7.60 4.08 26.09
N GLU A 367 -8.35 4.15 24.99
CA GLU A 367 -9.77 3.78 24.92
C GLU A 367 -10.00 2.30 25.28
N LEU A 368 -9.15 1.39 24.79
CA LEU A 368 -9.22 -0.05 25.13
C LEU A 368 -8.97 -0.31 26.61
N PHE A 369 -7.91 0.29 27.19
CA PHE A 369 -7.64 0.18 28.62
C PHE A 369 -8.74 0.81 29.47
N GLY A 370 -9.29 1.96 29.07
CA GLY A 370 -10.42 2.58 29.73
C GLY A 370 -11.65 1.64 29.79
N ARG A 371 -11.88 0.86 28.73
CA ARG A 371 -12.96 -0.16 28.72
C ARG A 371 -12.69 -1.33 29.69
N LEU A 372 -11.44 -1.73 29.86
CA LEU A 372 -11.09 -2.76 30.85
C LEU A 372 -11.23 -2.24 32.29
N ALA A 373 -10.81 -0.99 32.53
CA ALA A 373 -10.86 -0.37 33.86
C ALA A 373 -12.27 0.04 34.29
N ALA A 374 -13.21 0.27 33.35
CA ALA A 374 -14.56 0.66 33.66
C ALA A 374 -15.21 -0.39 34.61
N ARG A 375 -15.34 -0.05 35.90
CA ARG A 375 -16.06 -0.89 36.88
C ARG A 375 -17.50 -1.05 36.39
N THR A 376 -18.08 -2.21 36.63
CA THR A 376 -19.51 -2.46 36.41
C THR A 376 -20.29 -1.52 37.29
N ALA A 377 -20.63 -0.33 36.79
CA ALA A 377 -21.58 0.56 37.46
C ALA A 377 -23.01 0.00 37.24
N LYS A 378 -23.26 -1.24 37.69
CA LYS A 378 -24.58 -1.88 37.78
C LYS A 378 -24.49 -2.98 38.81
N GLN A 379 -24.47 -2.59 40.06
CA GLN A 379 -24.96 -3.32 41.22
C GLN A 379 -24.92 -2.36 42.42
N ILE A 380 -25.75 -1.38 42.39
CA ILE A 380 -26.39 -0.81 43.60
C ILE A 380 -27.83 -0.44 43.24
#